data_a92807383de2e0b20d1015f6753f86ab
#
_entry.id   a92807383de2e0b20d1015f6753f86ab
#
_cell.length_a   1.000
_cell.length_b   1.000
_cell.length_c   1.000
_cell.angle_alpha   90.00
_cell.angle_beta   90.00
_cell.angle_gamma   90.00
#
_symmetry.space_group_name_H-M   'P 1'
#
loop_
_entity.id
_entity.type
_entity.pdbx_description
1 polymer ?
#
loop_
_entity_poly.entity_id
_entity_poly.type
_entity_poly.pdbx_seq_one_letter_code
_entity_poly.pdbx_strand_id
1 'polypeptide(L)'
;MDRDKTILAQIEHLKPPTVPMFALRSLQIVPGGYGEADLLYGVPVPLLQKIAKDHRSVSLETCEKLLQQSLHEARYTALVLLNEKFPKKPKEVLDIYLRNTKFINNWDLVDLSAPHIVGKFCLQTGNNDVILNLADKENLWENRIAVVATLPLIKSGQFALTLELCERFLRHPHPLIHKACGWMLREISKRDAESVLSFFRKHCDAPSVMRGYALEWVRKNKEINITK
;
A
#
# COMPACT_ATOMS: atom_id res chain seq x y z
N MET A 1 -16.99 2.58 -27.65
CA MET A 1 -16.40 1.31 -27.21
C MET A 1 -16.02 1.45 -25.75
N ASP A 2 -16.50 0.57 -24.94
CA ASP A 2 -16.35 0.61 -23.46
C ASP A 2 -14.88 0.29 -23.13
N ARG A 3 -14.10 1.29 -22.71
CA ARG A 3 -12.64 1.17 -22.58
C ARG A 3 -12.20 0.24 -21.43
N ASP A 4 -13.04 0.09 -20.39
CA ASP A 4 -12.80 -0.90 -19.33
C ASP A 4 -12.89 -2.32 -19.89
N LYS A 5 -13.87 -2.64 -20.73
CA LYS A 5 -13.98 -3.95 -21.41
C LYS A 5 -12.77 -4.24 -22.30
N THR A 6 -12.22 -3.22 -22.97
CA THR A 6 -11.00 -3.38 -23.77
C THR A 6 -9.81 -3.74 -22.90
N ILE A 7 -9.64 -3.08 -21.76
CA ILE A 7 -8.56 -3.37 -20.80
C ILE A 7 -8.71 -4.77 -20.20
N LEU A 8 -9.93 -5.15 -19.80
CA LEU A 8 -10.23 -6.49 -19.27
C LEU A 8 -9.90 -7.60 -20.29
N ALA A 9 -10.30 -7.40 -21.55
CA ALA A 9 -10.00 -8.35 -22.63
C ALA A 9 -8.47 -8.49 -22.88
N GLN A 10 -7.71 -7.40 -22.78
CA GLN A 10 -6.24 -7.45 -22.88
C GLN A 10 -5.61 -8.20 -21.71
N ILE A 11 -6.09 -7.97 -20.48
CA ILE A 11 -5.62 -8.71 -19.30
C ILE A 11 -5.93 -10.19 -19.48
N GLU A 12 -7.12 -10.54 -19.91
CA GLU A 12 -7.51 -11.93 -20.16
C GLU A 12 -6.67 -12.62 -21.25
N HIS A 13 -6.37 -11.90 -22.33
CA HIS A 13 -5.53 -12.42 -23.42
C HIS A 13 -4.09 -12.75 -22.97
N LEU A 14 -3.59 -12.06 -21.93
CA LEU A 14 -2.25 -12.23 -21.39
C LEU A 14 -2.18 -13.25 -20.24
N LYS A 15 -3.30 -13.88 -19.88
CA LYS A 15 -3.28 -14.89 -18.82
C LYS A 15 -2.40 -16.07 -19.18
N PRO A 16 -1.54 -16.54 -18.27
CA PRO A 16 -0.77 -17.76 -18.48
C PRO A 16 -1.70 -18.99 -18.50
N PRO A 17 -1.25 -20.14 -19.04
CA PRO A 17 -2.04 -21.37 -19.06
C PRO A 17 -2.48 -21.83 -17.66
N THR A 18 -1.68 -21.51 -16.64
CA THR A 18 -1.96 -21.82 -15.23
C THR A 18 -1.56 -20.65 -14.34
N VAL A 19 -2.38 -20.36 -13.33
CA VAL A 19 -2.03 -19.35 -12.33
C VAL A 19 -0.86 -19.86 -11.47
N PRO A 20 0.24 -19.09 -11.35
CA PRO A 20 1.37 -19.51 -10.53
C PRO A 20 0.97 -19.68 -9.06
N MET A 21 1.22 -20.85 -8.48
CA MET A 21 0.87 -21.17 -7.08
C MET A 21 1.49 -20.19 -6.09
N PHE A 22 2.70 -19.70 -6.38
CA PHE A 22 3.34 -18.72 -5.51
C PHE A 22 2.55 -17.39 -5.43
N ALA A 23 1.92 -16.97 -6.55
CA ALA A 23 1.10 -15.74 -6.58
C ALA A 23 -0.16 -15.94 -5.73
N LEU A 24 -0.87 -17.06 -5.88
CA LEU A 24 -2.02 -17.40 -5.06
C LEU A 24 -1.68 -17.39 -3.56
N ARG A 25 -0.56 -18.01 -3.18
CA ARG A 25 -0.10 -18.04 -1.77
C ARG A 25 0.34 -16.68 -1.26
N SER A 26 1.06 -15.89 -2.07
CA SER A 26 1.53 -14.55 -1.68
C SER A 26 0.38 -13.58 -1.45
N LEU A 27 -0.63 -13.62 -2.33
CA LEU A 27 -1.83 -12.79 -2.25
C LEU A 27 -2.91 -13.42 -1.36
N GLN A 28 -2.67 -14.62 -0.82
CA GLN A 28 -3.63 -15.37 -0.02
C GLN A 28 -4.99 -15.55 -0.72
N ILE A 29 -4.96 -15.76 -2.03
CA ILE A 29 -6.11 -16.13 -2.87
C ILE A 29 -6.23 -17.66 -2.82
N VAL A 30 -6.50 -18.15 -1.61
CA VAL A 30 -6.64 -19.57 -1.26
C VAL A 30 -7.73 -19.71 -0.21
N PRO A 31 -8.35 -20.89 -0.03
CA PRO A 31 -9.37 -21.09 0.99
C PRO A 31 -8.93 -20.62 2.39
N GLY A 32 -9.74 -19.81 3.06
CA GLY A 32 -9.44 -19.19 4.35
C GLY A 32 -8.45 -18.02 4.33
N GLY A 33 -7.93 -17.64 3.15
CA GLY A 33 -7.07 -16.49 2.99
C GLY A 33 -7.84 -15.18 2.84
N TYR A 34 -7.19 -14.05 3.13
CA TYR A 34 -7.82 -12.72 3.02
C TYR A 34 -8.14 -12.30 1.57
N GLY A 35 -7.55 -12.96 0.57
CA GLY A 35 -7.84 -12.76 -0.85
C GLY A 35 -8.77 -13.82 -1.45
N GLU A 36 -9.37 -14.70 -0.65
CA GLU A 36 -10.14 -15.86 -1.13
C GLU A 36 -11.25 -15.50 -2.15
N ALA A 37 -11.88 -14.34 -1.99
CA ALA A 37 -12.95 -13.88 -2.88
C ALA A 37 -12.45 -13.28 -4.20
N ASP A 38 -11.13 -13.12 -4.38
CA ASP A 38 -10.55 -12.50 -5.57
C ASP A 38 -10.36 -13.50 -6.70
N LEU A 39 -10.66 -13.07 -7.91
CA LEU A 39 -10.24 -13.77 -9.13
C LEU A 39 -8.81 -13.33 -9.48
N LEU A 40 -7.94 -14.29 -9.81
CA LEU A 40 -6.57 -14.03 -10.26
C LEU A 40 -6.30 -14.81 -11.57
N TYR A 41 -5.80 -14.11 -12.58
CA TYR A 41 -5.32 -14.74 -13.82
C TYR A 41 -3.83 -15.06 -13.76
N GLY A 42 -3.05 -14.38 -12.94
CA GLY A 42 -1.61 -14.56 -12.81
C GLY A 42 -0.80 -13.81 -13.86
N VAL A 43 -1.35 -12.73 -14.42
CA VAL A 43 -0.65 -11.89 -15.39
C VAL A 43 0.50 -11.15 -14.69
N PRO A 44 1.73 -11.22 -15.22
CA PRO A 44 2.88 -10.54 -14.62
C PRO A 44 2.71 -9.03 -14.50
N VAL A 45 3.09 -8.47 -13.35
CA VAL A 45 3.00 -7.02 -13.05
C VAL A 45 3.55 -6.11 -14.17
N PRO A 46 4.72 -6.38 -14.79
CA PRO A 46 5.22 -5.53 -15.89
C PRO A 46 4.26 -5.41 -17.08
N LEU A 47 3.48 -6.47 -17.35
CA LEU A 47 2.48 -6.46 -18.44
C LEU A 47 1.27 -5.60 -18.04
N LEU A 48 0.82 -5.68 -16.78
CA LEU A 48 -0.25 -4.82 -16.26
C LEU A 48 0.15 -3.32 -16.29
N GLN A 49 1.40 -3.02 -15.93
CA GLN A 49 1.93 -1.66 -16.02
C GLN A 49 2.00 -1.16 -17.47
N LYS A 50 2.34 -2.05 -18.42
CA LYS A 50 2.30 -1.73 -19.85
C LYS A 50 0.88 -1.43 -20.31
N ILE A 51 -0.10 -2.27 -19.97
CA ILE A 51 -1.52 -2.02 -20.27
C ILE A 51 -1.94 -0.66 -19.71
N ALA A 52 -1.66 -0.37 -18.44
CA ALA A 52 -1.98 0.93 -17.84
C ALA A 52 -1.37 2.09 -18.63
N LYS A 53 -0.09 2.00 -19.01
CA LYS A 53 0.60 3.01 -19.80
C LYS A 53 -0.05 3.23 -21.18
N ASP A 54 -0.43 2.14 -21.86
CA ASP A 54 -1.07 2.20 -23.18
C ASP A 54 -2.49 2.82 -23.09
N HIS A 55 -3.14 2.69 -21.93
CA HIS A 55 -4.47 3.22 -21.64
C HIS A 55 -4.51 4.45 -20.72
N ARG A 56 -3.39 5.16 -20.52
CA ARG A 56 -3.30 6.33 -19.61
C ARG A 56 -4.33 7.44 -19.86
N SER A 57 -4.91 7.51 -21.07
CA SER A 57 -5.91 8.53 -21.46
C SER A 57 -7.34 8.20 -21.03
N VAL A 58 -7.61 7.02 -20.44
CA VAL A 58 -8.96 6.65 -19.98
C VAL A 58 -9.50 7.62 -18.91
N SER A 59 -10.81 7.69 -18.78
CA SER A 59 -11.47 8.55 -17.79
C SER A 59 -11.28 8.03 -16.35
N LEU A 60 -11.51 8.88 -15.35
CA LEU A 60 -11.58 8.46 -13.95
C LEU A 60 -12.70 7.45 -13.71
N GLU A 61 -13.83 7.60 -14.40
CA GLU A 61 -14.93 6.64 -14.35
C GLU A 61 -14.50 5.24 -14.82
N THR A 62 -13.71 5.17 -15.90
CA THR A 62 -13.14 3.88 -16.35
C THR A 62 -12.22 3.28 -15.30
N CYS A 63 -11.35 4.09 -14.65
CA CYS A 63 -10.51 3.61 -13.56
C CYS A 63 -11.33 3.06 -12.40
N GLU A 64 -12.42 3.74 -12.03
CA GLU A 64 -13.29 3.30 -10.95
C GLU A 64 -14.03 1.99 -11.30
N LYS A 65 -14.54 1.83 -12.53
CA LYS A 65 -15.15 0.59 -13.00
C LYS A 65 -14.15 -0.60 -12.95
N LEU A 66 -12.90 -0.37 -13.32
CA LEU A 66 -11.84 -1.38 -13.21
C LEU A 66 -11.51 -1.71 -11.76
N LEU A 67 -11.49 -0.71 -10.87
CA LEU A 67 -11.20 -0.92 -9.45
C LEU A 67 -12.28 -1.76 -8.76
N GLN A 68 -13.52 -1.71 -9.25
CA GLN A 68 -14.68 -2.44 -8.71
C GLN A 68 -14.80 -3.88 -9.23
N GLN A 69 -13.86 -4.35 -10.07
CA GLN A 69 -13.89 -5.72 -10.57
C GLN A 69 -13.46 -6.73 -9.51
N SER A 70 -13.96 -7.97 -9.61
CA SER A 70 -13.48 -9.10 -8.81
C SER A 70 -12.08 -9.57 -9.23
N LEU A 71 -11.64 -9.24 -10.45
CA LEU A 71 -10.34 -9.59 -10.97
C LEU A 71 -9.25 -8.72 -10.33
N HIS A 72 -8.30 -9.35 -9.64
CA HIS A 72 -7.22 -8.68 -8.92
C HIS A 72 -6.37 -7.79 -9.84
N GLU A 73 -5.99 -8.30 -11.02
CA GLU A 73 -5.20 -7.57 -12.01
C GLU A 73 -5.92 -6.33 -12.57
N ALA A 74 -7.25 -6.35 -12.65
CA ALA A 74 -8.04 -5.19 -13.06
C ALA A 74 -7.93 -4.07 -12.01
N ARG A 75 -8.03 -4.42 -10.72
CA ARG A 75 -7.86 -3.47 -9.61
C ARG A 75 -6.44 -2.93 -9.54
N TYR A 76 -5.43 -3.80 -9.71
CA TYR A 76 -4.03 -3.37 -9.81
C TYR A 76 -3.85 -2.35 -10.94
N THR A 77 -4.32 -2.64 -12.14
CA THR A 77 -4.25 -1.76 -13.32
C THR A 77 -4.97 -0.43 -13.07
N ALA A 78 -6.15 -0.46 -12.42
CA ALA A 78 -6.90 0.73 -12.03
C ALA A 78 -6.08 1.64 -11.10
N LEU A 79 -5.41 1.06 -10.10
CA LEU A 79 -4.60 1.82 -9.14
C LEU A 79 -3.34 2.42 -9.79
N VAL A 80 -2.72 1.71 -10.75
CA VAL A 80 -1.63 2.30 -11.56
C VAL A 80 -2.13 3.52 -12.34
N LEU A 81 -3.30 3.41 -12.99
CA LEU A 81 -3.92 4.51 -13.73
C LEU A 81 -4.30 5.69 -12.82
N LEU A 82 -4.84 5.43 -11.63
CA LEU A 82 -5.16 6.47 -10.65
C LEU A 82 -3.90 7.19 -10.15
N ASN A 83 -2.81 6.46 -9.88
CA ASN A 83 -1.52 7.05 -9.52
C ASN A 83 -1.01 8.02 -10.60
N GLU A 84 -1.14 7.67 -11.88
CA GLU A 84 -0.73 8.54 -13.00
C GLU A 84 -1.61 9.79 -13.15
N LYS A 85 -2.91 9.68 -12.78
CA LYS A 85 -3.86 10.80 -12.84
C LYS A 85 -3.77 11.74 -11.65
N PHE A 86 -3.26 11.24 -10.51
CA PHE A 86 -3.22 12.00 -9.25
C PHE A 86 -2.58 13.38 -9.38
N PRO A 87 -1.44 13.60 -10.07
CA PRO A 87 -0.82 14.92 -10.16
C PRO A 87 -1.71 16.01 -10.79
N LYS A 88 -2.63 15.59 -11.67
CA LYS A 88 -3.54 16.51 -12.38
C LYS A 88 -4.90 16.68 -11.70
N LYS A 89 -5.33 15.68 -10.94
CA LYS A 89 -6.65 15.60 -10.31
C LYS A 89 -6.59 15.01 -8.92
N PRO A 90 -5.82 15.61 -7.98
CA PRO A 90 -5.54 15.00 -6.69
C PRO A 90 -6.80 14.74 -5.85
N LYS A 91 -7.74 15.71 -5.81
CA LYS A 91 -8.96 15.57 -5.03
C LYS A 91 -9.89 14.50 -5.59
N GLU A 92 -10.18 14.55 -6.89
CA GLU A 92 -11.08 13.58 -7.53
C GLU A 92 -10.54 12.15 -7.45
N VAL A 93 -9.21 11.97 -7.58
CA VAL A 93 -8.56 10.66 -7.43
C VAL A 93 -8.64 10.18 -5.99
N LEU A 94 -8.40 11.05 -5.01
CA LEU A 94 -8.56 10.71 -3.60
C LEU A 94 -9.99 10.32 -3.27
N ASP A 95 -10.99 11.08 -3.76
CA ASP A 95 -12.41 10.79 -3.52
C ASP A 95 -12.80 9.41 -4.10
N ILE A 96 -12.32 9.06 -5.30
CA ILE A 96 -12.51 7.72 -5.88
C ILE A 96 -11.84 6.65 -5.00
N TYR A 97 -10.60 6.88 -4.58
CA TYR A 97 -9.85 5.95 -3.76
C TYR A 97 -10.58 5.63 -2.44
N LEU A 98 -10.99 6.68 -1.71
CA LEU A 98 -11.61 6.54 -0.40
C LEU A 98 -12.99 5.87 -0.43
N ARG A 99 -13.82 6.13 -1.44
CA ARG A 99 -15.12 5.45 -1.54
C ARG A 99 -15.03 4.01 -2.04
N ASN A 100 -13.85 3.58 -2.49
CA ASN A 100 -13.60 2.25 -3.03
C ASN A 100 -12.57 1.43 -2.22
N THR A 101 -12.24 1.82 -0.99
CA THR A 101 -11.26 1.11 -0.13
C THR A 101 -11.57 -0.37 0.05
N LYS A 102 -12.85 -0.77 0.02
CA LYS A 102 -13.29 -2.16 0.09
C LYS A 102 -12.75 -3.05 -1.04
N PHE A 103 -12.36 -2.48 -2.18
CA PHE A 103 -11.76 -3.18 -3.30
C PHE A 103 -10.22 -3.14 -3.29
N ILE A 104 -9.62 -2.44 -2.31
CA ILE A 104 -8.18 -2.36 -2.10
C ILE A 104 -7.84 -3.30 -0.93
N ASN A 105 -8.14 -4.57 -1.13
CA ASN A 105 -8.22 -5.62 -0.12
C ASN A 105 -7.00 -6.56 -0.12
N ASN A 106 -5.85 -6.09 -0.57
CA ASN A 106 -4.62 -6.85 -0.53
C ASN A 106 -3.41 -5.93 -0.34
N TRP A 107 -2.31 -6.48 0.21
CA TRP A 107 -1.12 -5.70 0.55
C TRP A 107 -0.46 -5.05 -0.66
N ASP A 108 -0.41 -5.73 -1.80
CA ASP A 108 0.19 -5.22 -3.04
C ASP A 108 -0.60 -4.04 -3.63
N LEU A 109 -1.94 -4.06 -3.55
CA LEU A 109 -2.82 -2.97 -3.97
C LEU A 109 -2.62 -1.74 -3.06
N VAL A 110 -2.52 -1.96 -1.74
CA VAL A 110 -2.26 -0.88 -0.77
C VAL A 110 -0.87 -0.28 -0.98
N ASP A 111 0.15 -1.12 -1.03
CA ASP A 111 1.56 -0.68 -1.09
C ASP A 111 1.86 0.07 -2.41
N LEU A 112 1.18 -0.32 -3.50
CA LEU A 112 1.23 0.37 -4.79
C LEU A 112 0.61 1.78 -4.74
N SER A 113 -0.47 1.98 -3.99
CA SER A 113 -1.36 3.13 -4.18
C SER A 113 -1.38 4.12 -3.01
N ALA A 114 -1.39 3.64 -1.77
CA ALA A 114 -1.53 4.49 -0.59
C ALA A 114 -0.48 5.62 -0.49
N PRO A 115 0.82 5.39 -0.74
CA PRO A 115 1.82 6.46 -0.72
C PRO A 115 1.57 7.50 -1.81
N HIS A 116 1.09 7.05 -2.98
CA HIS A 116 0.98 7.88 -4.18
C HIS A 116 -0.30 8.71 -4.24
N ILE A 117 -1.36 8.27 -3.56
CA ILE A 117 -2.65 8.95 -3.52
C ILE A 117 -2.84 9.61 -2.15
N VAL A 118 -3.08 8.82 -1.11
CA VAL A 118 -3.37 9.34 0.24
C VAL A 118 -2.16 10.09 0.80
N GLY A 119 -0.99 9.47 0.78
CA GLY A 119 0.22 10.07 1.35
C GLY A 119 0.66 11.35 0.65
N LYS A 120 0.64 11.38 -0.69
CA LYS A 120 0.96 12.61 -1.44
C LYS A 120 -0.09 13.71 -1.21
N PHE A 121 -1.38 13.36 -1.11
CA PHE A 121 -2.42 14.34 -0.81
C PHE A 121 -2.18 14.99 0.56
N CYS A 122 -1.94 14.19 1.60
CA CYS A 122 -1.65 14.71 2.94
C CYS A 122 -0.39 15.58 2.95
N LEU A 123 0.67 15.15 2.26
CA LEU A 123 1.90 15.94 2.14
C LEU A 123 1.67 17.29 1.44
N GLN A 124 0.85 17.33 0.38
CA GLN A 124 0.57 18.56 -0.39
C GLN A 124 -0.33 19.53 0.37
N THR A 125 -1.28 19.02 1.16
CA THR A 125 -2.25 19.86 1.87
C THR A 125 -1.83 20.21 3.30
N GLY A 126 -0.87 19.46 3.86
CA GLY A 126 -0.52 19.56 5.28
C GLY A 126 -1.60 18.98 6.22
N ASN A 127 -2.68 18.40 5.68
CA ASN A 127 -3.77 17.82 6.46
C ASN A 127 -3.70 16.30 6.50
N ASN A 128 -3.56 15.74 7.70
CA ASN A 128 -3.43 14.31 7.96
C ASN A 128 -4.75 13.64 8.38
N ASP A 129 -5.88 14.36 8.41
CA ASP A 129 -7.18 13.82 8.87
C ASP A 129 -7.59 12.57 8.09
N VAL A 130 -7.27 12.51 6.78
CA VAL A 130 -7.57 11.34 5.95
C VAL A 130 -6.84 10.09 6.49
N ILE A 131 -5.56 10.22 6.84
CA ILE A 131 -4.77 9.11 7.40
C ILE A 131 -5.32 8.71 8.77
N LEU A 132 -5.63 9.67 9.63
CA LEU A 132 -6.18 9.40 10.97
C LEU A 132 -7.54 8.72 10.88
N ASN A 133 -8.44 9.21 10.02
CA ASN A 133 -9.74 8.62 9.80
C ASN A 133 -9.66 7.17 9.27
N LEU A 134 -8.69 6.84 8.43
CA LEU A 134 -8.44 5.47 7.98
C LEU A 134 -7.88 4.58 9.09
N ALA A 135 -7.05 5.14 9.97
CA ALA A 135 -6.51 4.44 11.13
C ALA A 135 -7.58 4.14 12.19
N ASP A 136 -8.67 4.92 12.25
CA ASP A 136 -9.79 4.75 13.17
C ASP A 136 -10.77 3.62 12.76
N LYS A 137 -10.65 3.11 11.53
CA LYS A 137 -11.53 2.05 11.04
C LYS A 137 -11.17 0.68 11.62
N GLU A 138 -12.17 -0.17 11.78
CA GLU A 138 -12.00 -1.59 12.14
C GLU A 138 -11.76 -2.46 10.90
N ASN A 139 -10.93 -1.98 9.97
CA ASN A 139 -10.66 -2.66 8.71
C ASN A 139 -9.14 -2.79 8.50
N LEU A 140 -8.67 -4.02 8.31
CA LEU A 140 -7.26 -4.35 8.10
C LEU A 140 -6.61 -3.49 7.01
N TRP A 141 -7.29 -3.34 5.87
CA TRP A 141 -6.71 -2.69 4.70
C TRP A 141 -6.70 -1.18 4.83
N GLU A 142 -7.74 -0.58 5.44
CA GLU A 142 -7.78 0.85 5.74
C GLU A 142 -6.71 1.23 6.77
N ASN A 143 -6.49 0.39 7.79
CA ASN A 143 -5.38 0.56 8.73
C ASN A 143 -4.02 0.44 8.03
N ARG A 144 -3.87 -0.52 7.10
CA ARG A 144 -2.64 -0.63 6.32
C ARG A 144 -2.44 0.58 5.40
N ILE A 145 -3.50 1.07 4.74
CA ILE A 145 -3.46 2.30 3.94
C ILE A 145 -2.96 3.47 4.80
N ALA A 146 -3.50 3.65 6.01
CA ALA A 146 -3.09 4.72 6.92
C ALA A 146 -1.58 4.67 7.22
N VAL A 147 -1.06 3.49 7.57
CA VAL A 147 0.36 3.31 7.88
C VAL A 147 1.23 3.56 6.65
N VAL A 148 0.93 2.91 5.52
CA VAL A 148 1.78 2.96 4.31
C VAL A 148 1.71 4.34 3.63
N ALA A 149 0.59 5.06 3.77
CA ALA A 149 0.45 6.44 3.28
C ALA A 149 1.43 7.42 3.94
N THR A 150 2.00 7.11 5.09
CA THR A 150 3.01 7.99 5.73
C THR A 150 4.36 8.02 5.00
N LEU A 151 4.61 7.13 4.03
CA LEU A 151 5.90 7.05 3.33
C LEU A 151 6.38 8.37 2.70
N PRO A 152 5.54 9.17 2.00
CA PRO A 152 5.97 10.49 1.51
C PRO A 152 6.31 11.48 2.62
N LEU A 153 5.59 11.45 3.75
CA LEU A 153 5.88 12.26 4.93
C LEU A 153 7.25 11.90 5.51
N ILE A 154 7.53 10.61 5.66
CA ILE A 154 8.86 10.12 6.09
C ILE A 154 9.95 10.63 5.15
N LYS A 155 9.72 10.55 3.83
CA LYS A 155 10.69 11.04 2.83
C LYS A 155 10.94 12.54 2.92
N SER A 156 10.00 13.31 3.44
CA SER A 156 10.12 14.76 3.69
C SER A 156 10.62 15.10 5.10
N GLY A 157 11.01 14.09 5.91
CA GLY A 157 11.52 14.31 7.27
C GLY A 157 10.44 14.44 8.36
N GLN A 158 9.18 14.15 8.04
CA GLN A 158 8.05 14.23 8.98
C GLN A 158 7.77 12.84 9.56
N PHE A 159 8.24 12.54 10.78
CA PHE A 159 8.16 11.21 11.38
C PHE A 159 7.06 11.06 12.42
N ALA A 160 6.59 12.16 13.02
CA ALA A 160 5.70 12.15 14.18
C ALA A 160 4.44 11.30 13.97
N LEU A 161 3.71 11.53 12.88
CA LEU A 161 2.49 10.76 12.56
C LEU A 161 2.78 9.27 12.38
N THR A 162 3.89 8.92 11.75
CA THR A 162 4.26 7.51 11.56
C THR A 162 4.54 6.81 12.89
N LEU A 163 5.27 7.48 13.79
CA LEU A 163 5.58 6.96 15.13
C LEU A 163 4.30 6.79 15.96
N GLU A 164 3.39 7.77 15.91
CA GLU A 164 2.08 7.71 16.55
C GLU A 164 1.25 6.51 16.06
N LEU A 165 1.14 6.31 14.73
CA LEU A 165 0.42 5.17 14.18
C LEU A 165 1.08 3.84 14.53
N CYS A 166 2.41 3.76 14.54
CA CYS A 166 3.12 2.56 14.96
C CYS A 166 2.88 2.24 16.44
N GLU A 167 2.83 3.25 17.32
CA GLU A 167 2.48 3.10 18.73
C GLU A 167 1.02 2.61 18.89
N ARG A 168 0.09 3.24 18.20
CA ARG A 168 -1.34 2.85 18.18
C ARG A 168 -1.54 1.40 17.76
N PHE A 169 -0.80 0.92 16.78
CA PHE A 169 -0.94 -0.42 16.21
C PHE A 169 -0.02 -1.49 16.84
N LEU A 170 0.63 -1.22 17.95
CA LEU A 170 1.44 -2.22 18.66
C LEU A 170 0.66 -3.49 19.01
N ARG A 171 -0.62 -3.36 19.37
CA ARG A 171 -1.50 -4.46 19.76
C ARG A 171 -2.51 -4.86 18.69
N HIS A 172 -2.29 -4.41 17.44
CA HIS A 172 -3.17 -4.80 16.34
C HIS A 172 -3.11 -6.33 16.14
N PRO A 173 -4.26 -7.05 15.98
CA PRO A 173 -4.25 -8.52 15.94
C PRO A 173 -3.59 -9.10 14.68
N HIS A 174 -3.52 -8.34 13.58
CA HIS A 174 -3.07 -8.87 12.30
C HIS A 174 -1.60 -8.54 12.00
N PRO A 175 -0.74 -9.56 11.70
CA PRO A 175 0.69 -9.36 11.49
C PRO A 175 1.05 -8.50 10.27
N LEU A 176 0.17 -8.35 9.27
CA LEU A 176 0.39 -7.47 8.13
C LEU A 176 0.47 -5.98 8.52
N ILE A 177 -0.19 -5.57 9.62
CA ILE A 177 -0.05 -4.21 10.15
C ILE A 177 1.32 -4.05 10.82
N HIS A 178 1.76 -5.02 11.60
CA HIS A 178 3.10 -4.99 12.19
C HIS A 178 4.22 -4.95 11.14
N LYS A 179 4.03 -5.66 10.01
CA LYS A 179 4.96 -5.60 8.86
C LYS A 179 4.96 -4.21 8.23
N ALA A 180 3.79 -3.58 8.05
CA ALA A 180 3.68 -2.23 7.51
C ALA A 180 4.35 -1.20 8.43
N CYS A 181 4.05 -1.23 9.73
CA CYS A 181 4.70 -0.38 10.73
C CYS A 181 6.22 -0.59 10.73
N GLY A 182 6.67 -1.84 10.74
CA GLY A 182 8.10 -2.16 10.68
C GLY A 182 8.77 -1.64 9.41
N TRP A 183 8.10 -1.72 8.26
CA TRP A 183 8.60 -1.13 7.02
C TRP A 183 8.70 0.39 7.12
N MET A 184 7.68 1.08 7.61
CA MET A 184 7.71 2.53 7.77
C MET A 184 8.77 2.98 8.78
N LEU A 185 8.93 2.29 9.92
CA LEU A 185 10.01 2.53 10.86
C LEU A 185 11.40 2.30 10.22
N ARG A 186 11.55 1.30 9.34
CA ARG A 186 12.79 1.10 8.57
C ARG A 186 13.07 2.29 7.63
N GLU A 187 12.04 2.86 7.02
CA GLU A 187 12.20 4.06 6.18
C GLU A 187 12.61 5.30 7.01
N ILE A 188 12.12 5.41 8.26
CA ILE A 188 12.61 6.42 9.22
C ILE A 188 14.07 6.14 9.57
N SER A 189 14.43 4.90 9.91
CA SER A 189 15.81 4.57 10.36
C SER A 189 16.88 4.88 9.34
N LYS A 190 16.55 4.91 8.05
CA LYS A 190 17.46 5.35 6.97
C LYS A 190 17.81 6.84 7.05
N ARG A 191 17.06 7.63 7.82
CA ARG A 191 17.19 9.09 7.97
C ARG A 191 17.53 9.49 9.39
N ASP A 192 16.89 8.84 10.34
CA ASP A 192 17.02 9.06 11.77
C ASP A 192 16.89 7.71 12.52
N ALA A 193 18.02 7.01 12.65
CA ALA A 193 18.07 5.73 13.35
C ALA A 193 17.76 5.87 14.84
N GLU A 194 18.13 7.01 15.44
CA GLU A 194 17.95 7.23 16.89
C GLU A 194 16.48 7.36 17.26
N SER A 195 15.66 8.01 16.44
CA SER A 195 14.19 8.06 16.63
C SER A 195 13.59 6.65 16.70
N VAL A 196 14.03 5.73 15.84
CA VAL A 196 13.52 4.34 15.83
C VAL A 196 14.05 3.54 17.02
N LEU A 197 15.31 3.73 17.40
CA LEU A 197 15.88 3.08 18.59
C LEU A 197 15.18 3.58 19.87
N SER A 198 14.90 4.88 19.96
CA SER A 198 14.15 5.47 21.06
C SER A 198 12.71 4.92 21.13
N PHE A 199 12.05 4.78 19.99
CA PHE A 199 10.73 4.14 19.91
C PHE A 199 10.76 2.72 20.53
N PHE A 200 11.75 1.89 20.19
CA PHE A 200 11.83 0.55 20.74
C PHE A 200 12.34 0.47 22.18
N ARG A 201 13.04 1.49 22.67
CA ARG A 201 13.34 1.61 24.12
C ARG A 201 12.07 1.89 24.92
N LYS A 202 11.18 2.75 24.40
CA LYS A 202 9.87 3.03 25.01
C LYS A 202 8.90 1.85 24.92
N HIS A 203 8.98 1.06 23.84
CA HIS A 203 8.07 -0.05 23.54
C HIS A 203 8.84 -1.38 23.48
N CYS A 204 9.33 -1.84 24.64
CA CYS A 204 10.13 -3.07 24.73
C CYS A 204 9.34 -4.33 24.36
N ASP A 205 8.00 -4.29 24.51
CA ASP A 205 7.04 -5.34 24.19
C ASP A 205 6.52 -5.29 22.72
N ALA A 206 7.06 -4.40 21.89
CA ALA A 206 6.67 -4.29 20.49
C ALA A 206 6.82 -5.63 19.75
N PRO A 207 5.85 -5.98 18.87
CA PRO A 207 5.85 -7.24 18.14
C PRO A 207 7.18 -7.53 17.44
N SER A 208 7.66 -8.77 17.56
CA SER A 208 8.96 -9.20 16.99
C SER A 208 9.03 -8.98 15.48
N VAL A 209 7.90 -9.18 14.78
CA VAL A 209 7.77 -8.91 13.34
C VAL A 209 8.01 -7.42 13.03
N MET A 210 7.39 -6.51 13.79
CA MET A 210 7.57 -5.07 13.61
C MET A 210 9.03 -4.69 13.84
N ARG A 211 9.62 -5.15 14.95
CA ARG A 211 11.04 -4.93 15.31
C ARG A 211 12.00 -5.50 14.27
N GLY A 212 11.71 -6.72 13.77
CA GLY A 212 12.51 -7.38 12.74
C GLY A 212 12.65 -6.55 11.46
N TYR A 213 11.53 -6.08 10.94
CA TYR A 213 11.47 -5.22 9.75
C TYR A 213 12.12 -3.84 9.99
N ALA A 214 11.81 -3.19 11.10
CA ALA A 214 12.30 -1.85 11.42
C ALA A 214 13.84 -1.78 11.53
N LEU A 215 14.43 -2.76 12.18
CA LEU A 215 15.87 -2.78 12.46
C LEU A 215 16.71 -3.46 11.37
N GLU A 216 16.10 -3.93 10.28
CA GLU A 216 16.81 -4.58 9.19
C GLU A 216 17.92 -3.69 8.62
N TRP A 217 17.61 -2.42 8.34
CA TRP A 217 18.58 -1.47 7.80
C TRP A 217 19.69 -1.14 8.80
N VAL A 218 19.34 -0.91 10.06
CA VAL A 218 20.31 -0.63 11.14
C VAL A 218 21.29 -1.79 11.31
N ARG A 219 20.81 -3.04 11.27
CA ARG A 219 21.65 -4.23 11.39
C ARG A 219 22.62 -4.40 10.22
N LYS A 220 22.16 -4.10 8.99
CA LYS A 220 22.99 -4.18 7.77
C LYS A 220 24.04 -3.07 7.69
N ASN A 221 23.81 -1.93 8.37
CA ASN A 221 24.66 -0.76 8.31
C ASN A 221 25.32 -0.46 9.68
N LYS A 222 25.63 -1.49 10.47
CA LYS A 222 26.26 -1.39 11.80
C LYS A 222 27.62 -0.67 11.82
N GLU A 223 28.24 -0.38 10.69
CA GLU A 223 29.45 0.45 10.57
C GLU A 223 29.17 1.96 10.63
N ILE A 224 27.92 2.39 10.64
CA ILE A 224 27.55 3.79 10.87
C ILE A 224 27.53 4.01 12.36
N ASN A 225 28.75 4.21 12.95
CA ASN A 225 29.05 4.85 14.22
C ASN A 225 27.94 4.85 15.29
N ILE A 226 27.84 3.77 16.07
CA ILE A 226 27.48 3.85 17.48
C ILE A 226 28.75 4.31 18.22
N THR A 227 29.23 5.49 17.86
CA THR A 227 30.30 6.20 18.59
C THR A 227 29.96 7.68 18.53
N LYS A 228 29.09 8.09 19.43
CA LYS A 228 29.22 9.31 20.25
C LYS A 228 28.16 9.30 21.34
#